data_6705762503ce833455a41283bd1842bd
#
_entry.id   6705762503ce833455a41283bd1842bd
#
_cell.length_a   1.000
_cell.length_b   1.000
_cell.length_c   1.000
_cell.angle_alpha   90.00
_cell.angle_beta   90.00
_cell.angle_gamma   90.00
#
_symmetry.space_group_name_H-M   'P 1'
#
loop_
_entity.id
_entity.type
_entity.pdbx_description
1 polymer ?
#
loop_
_entity_poly.entity_id
_entity_poly.type
_entity_poly.pdbx_seq_one_letter_code
_entity_poly.pdbx_strand_id
1 'polypeptide(L)'
;VNTIAAGSGFACGLQTDGHVKCWGDSALGLSPAGLGNVLFKSITAAPDFMCGIRDNGLAYCWGANAPLNVKGGVFYALAAGEEHVCGIKANRTLDCWTTYNGDGTDSPPTGTYSAVGSGSAFSCAIVQGGNNNGRGTCWGSEVDNGVFTFPKTSDAQTYTQMHGAGIAFLTLLPDGTARTWGKSLFSPPNGTVFKTVADGPSQNRCGILSDNSLLCWGFPNDAATIAPSGSFKAVAMGAGFGCAVKTNGSIVCWGTNDVGQAPATVSGTFQGYW
;
A
#
# COMPACT_ATOMS: atom_id res chain seq x y z
N VAL A 1 -7.56 -0.47 6.06
CA VAL A 1 -8.25 0.14 4.88
C VAL A 1 -7.46 1.37 4.45
N ASN A 2 -6.83 1.34 3.25
CA ASN A 2 -6.05 2.47 2.77
C ASN A 2 -7.00 3.54 2.19
N THR A 3 -6.85 4.77 2.64
CA THR A 3 -7.66 5.92 2.21
C THR A 3 -6.84 6.95 1.43
N ILE A 4 -5.51 6.78 1.39
CA ILE A 4 -4.58 7.48 0.53
C ILE A 4 -3.61 6.45 -0.06
N ALA A 5 -3.25 6.60 -1.32
CA ALA A 5 -2.33 5.70 -2.01
C ALA A 5 -1.49 6.51 -3.02
N ALA A 6 -0.24 6.10 -3.23
CA ALA A 6 0.69 6.79 -4.11
C ALA A 6 1.48 5.80 -4.97
N GLY A 7 1.61 6.09 -6.24
CA GLY A 7 2.41 5.37 -7.22
C GLY A 7 3.72 6.08 -7.56
N SER A 8 4.24 5.89 -8.77
CA SER A 8 5.54 6.48 -9.15
C SER A 8 5.48 7.99 -9.37
N GLY A 9 4.45 8.50 -10.04
CA GLY A 9 4.31 9.91 -10.35
C GLY A 9 2.95 10.50 -9.97
N PHE A 10 2.18 9.85 -9.11
CA PHE A 10 0.83 10.29 -8.74
C PHE A 10 0.45 9.86 -7.34
N ALA A 11 -0.58 10.50 -6.80
CA ALA A 11 -1.27 10.03 -5.60
C ALA A 11 -2.79 10.21 -5.73
N CYS A 12 -3.52 9.40 -4.98
CA CYS A 12 -4.97 9.49 -4.89
C CYS A 12 -5.42 9.43 -3.43
N GLY A 13 -6.45 10.21 -3.10
CA GLY A 13 -7.07 10.23 -1.79
C GLY A 13 -8.56 9.90 -1.88
N LEU A 14 -9.05 9.15 -0.91
CA LEU A 14 -10.46 8.84 -0.75
C LEU A 14 -11.13 9.95 0.05
N GLN A 15 -12.08 10.64 -0.57
CA GLN A 15 -12.85 11.71 0.05
C GLN A 15 -13.90 11.16 1.03
N THR A 16 -14.38 12.00 1.91
CA THR A 16 -15.37 11.61 2.94
C THR A 16 -16.71 11.19 2.36
N ASP A 17 -17.02 11.59 1.14
CA ASP A 17 -18.22 11.19 0.38
C ASP A 17 -18.05 9.87 -0.40
N GLY A 18 -16.87 9.24 -0.34
CA GLY A 18 -16.56 7.99 -1.04
C GLY A 18 -16.00 8.15 -2.45
N HIS A 19 -15.87 9.38 -2.96
CA HIS A 19 -15.23 9.62 -4.24
C HIS A 19 -13.69 9.61 -4.09
N VAL A 20 -13.01 9.21 -5.17
CA VAL A 20 -11.55 9.25 -5.25
C VAL A 20 -11.13 10.51 -5.99
N LYS A 21 -10.12 11.19 -5.45
CA LYS A 21 -9.46 12.31 -6.11
C LYS A 21 -7.98 11.99 -6.30
N CYS A 22 -7.51 12.10 -7.55
CA CYS A 22 -6.12 11.86 -7.91
C CYS A 22 -5.45 13.15 -8.39
N TRP A 23 -4.12 13.19 -8.27
CA TRP A 23 -3.25 14.27 -8.74
C TRP A 23 -1.88 13.72 -9.12
N GLY A 24 -1.11 14.48 -9.89
CA GLY A 24 0.18 14.08 -10.44
C GLY A 24 0.10 13.82 -11.95
N ASP A 25 0.85 12.87 -12.44
CA ASP A 25 0.98 12.58 -13.87
C ASP A 25 -0.35 12.23 -14.53
N SER A 26 -0.84 13.14 -15.36
CA SER A 26 -2.11 12.97 -16.10
C SER A 26 -2.02 11.97 -17.24
N ALA A 27 -0.80 11.64 -17.72
CA ALA A 27 -0.61 10.68 -18.81
C ALA A 27 -0.97 9.25 -18.42
N LEU A 28 -1.01 8.94 -17.10
CA LEU A 28 -1.36 7.62 -16.59
C LEU A 28 -2.87 7.32 -16.62
N GLY A 29 -3.71 8.26 -17.05
CA GLY A 29 -5.16 8.03 -17.18
C GLY A 29 -5.87 7.80 -15.84
N LEU A 30 -5.29 8.31 -14.75
CA LEU A 30 -5.79 8.10 -13.38
C LEU A 30 -6.90 9.06 -12.97
N SER A 31 -7.29 9.97 -13.88
CA SER A 31 -8.38 10.91 -13.60
C SER A 31 -9.68 10.15 -13.33
N PRO A 32 -10.33 10.40 -12.17
CA PRO A 32 -11.62 9.80 -11.85
C PRO A 32 -12.75 10.21 -12.79
N ALA A 33 -12.53 11.12 -13.74
CA ALA A 33 -13.56 11.60 -14.67
C ALA A 33 -14.25 10.46 -15.46
N GLY A 34 -13.56 9.32 -15.66
CA GLY A 34 -14.13 8.12 -16.25
C GLY A 34 -14.88 7.21 -15.28
N LEU A 35 -14.80 7.46 -13.97
CA LEU A 35 -15.43 6.61 -12.95
C LEU A 35 -16.88 7.03 -12.62
N GLY A 36 -17.34 8.20 -13.13
CA GLY A 36 -18.70 8.68 -12.88
C GLY A 36 -19.00 8.79 -11.38
N ASN A 37 -20.12 8.26 -10.96
CA ASN A 37 -20.57 8.23 -9.54
C ASN A 37 -20.10 6.98 -8.78
N VAL A 38 -18.94 6.40 -9.14
CA VAL A 38 -18.42 5.21 -8.45
C VAL A 38 -17.86 5.60 -7.08
N LEU A 39 -18.41 5.00 -6.03
CA LEU A 39 -17.96 5.18 -4.65
C LEU A 39 -17.03 4.04 -4.22
N PHE A 40 -16.03 4.39 -3.45
CA PHE A 40 -15.03 3.46 -2.95
C PHE A 40 -14.97 3.45 -1.42
N LYS A 41 -14.60 2.30 -0.84
CA LYS A 41 -14.33 2.10 0.59
C LYS A 41 -12.84 2.07 0.90
N SER A 42 -12.02 1.70 -0.07
CA SER A 42 -10.56 1.68 0.06
C SER A 42 -9.90 1.77 -1.31
N ILE A 43 -8.65 2.23 -1.33
CA ILE A 43 -7.83 2.35 -2.53
C ILE A 43 -6.43 1.81 -2.29
N THR A 44 -5.77 1.34 -3.33
CA THR A 44 -4.37 0.93 -3.35
C THR A 44 -3.73 1.35 -4.67
N ALA A 45 -2.45 1.64 -4.67
CA ALA A 45 -1.70 2.05 -5.85
C ALA A 45 -0.62 1.04 -6.20
N ALA A 46 -0.44 0.83 -7.48
CA ALA A 46 0.75 0.31 -8.14
C ALA A 46 1.60 1.47 -8.67
N PRO A 47 2.76 1.23 -9.28
CA PRO A 47 3.55 2.32 -9.88
C PRO A 47 2.79 3.18 -10.89
N ASP A 48 1.91 2.62 -11.72
CA ASP A 48 1.25 3.27 -12.85
C ASP A 48 -0.27 3.04 -12.94
N PHE A 49 -0.87 2.34 -11.99
CA PHE A 49 -2.32 2.16 -11.91
C PHE A 49 -2.85 2.19 -10.47
N MET A 50 -4.15 2.26 -10.36
CA MET A 50 -4.90 2.23 -9.10
C MET A 50 -5.88 1.08 -9.07
N CYS A 51 -6.14 0.57 -7.88
CA CYS A 51 -7.29 -0.28 -7.61
C CYS A 51 -8.04 0.20 -6.36
N GLY A 52 -9.31 -0.08 -6.30
CA GLY A 52 -10.13 0.19 -5.12
C GLY A 52 -11.25 -0.82 -4.93
N ILE A 53 -11.70 -0.93 -3.70
CA ILE A 53 -12.91 -1.68 -3.35
C ILE A 53 -14.07 -0.70 -3.40
N ARG A 54 -15.02 -0.97 -4.27
CA ARG A 54 -16.25 -0.17 -4.42
C ARG A 54 -17.17 -0.37 -3.21
N ASP A 55 -18.16 0.50 -3.08
CA ASP A 55 -19.23 0.42 -2.06
C ASP A 55 -19.98 -0.92 -2.06
N ASN A 56 -20.15 -1.54 -3.25
CA ASN A 56 -20.74 -2.87 -3.43
C ASN A 56 -19.77 -4.03 -3.14
N GLY A 57 -18.53 -3.75 -2.76
CA GLY A 57 -17.49 -4.75 -2.43
C GLY A 57 -16.69 -5.30 -3.61
N LEU A 58 -17.00 -4.93 -4.86
CA LEU A 58 -16.23 -5.36 -6.02
C LEU A 58 -14.88 -4.62 -6.09
N ALA A 59 -13.85 -5.29 -6.55
CA ALA A 59 -12.59 -4.64 -6.90
C ALA A 59 -12.69 -3.99 -8.28
N TYR A 60 -12.18 -2.78 -8.40
CA TYR A 60 -12.10 -2.02 -9.65
C TYR A 60 -10.72 -1.42 -9.79
N CYS A 61 -10.06 -1.62 -10.95
CA CYS A 61 -8.75 -1.07 -11.26
C CYS A 61 -8.82 -0.14 -12.46
N TRP A 62 -7.99 0.92 -12.48
CA TRP A 62 -7.93 1.91 -13.55
C TRP A 62 -6.53 2.52 -13.65
N GLY A 63 -6.24 3.16 -14.77
CA GLY A 63 -4.93 3.73 -15.10
C GLY A 63 -4.19 2.91 -16.16
N ALA A 64 -2.96 3.33 -16.47
CA ALA A 64 -2.10 2.62 -17.40
C ALA A 64 -1.75 1.22 -16.84
N ASN A 65 -1.73 0.22 -17.72
CA ASN A 65 -1.40 -1.17 -17.37
C ASN A 65 -2.26 -1.80 -16.25
N ALA A 66 -3.43 -1.23 -15.93
CA ALA A 66 -4.31 -1.80 -14.92
C ALA A 66 -4.78 -3.22 -15.32
N PRO A 67 -4.58 -4.25 -14.47
CA PRO A 67 -5.09 -5.59 -14.76
C PRO A 67 -6.60 -5.61 -14.54
N LEU A 68 -7.37 -6.11 -15.49
CA LEU A 68 -8.82 -6.26 -15.46
C LEU A 68 -9.56 -5.13 -14.69
N ASN A 69 -10.40 -4.37 -15.37
CA ASN A 69 -11.11 -3.24 -14.76
C ASN A 69 -12.03 -3.64 -13.60
N VAL A 70 -12.63 -4.84 -13.65
CA VAL A 70 -13.53 -5.34 -12.59
C VAL A 70 -13.22 -6.80 -12.28
N LYS A 71 -12.90 -7.08 -11.01
CA LYS A 71 -12.79 -8.45 -10.50
C LYS A 71 -14.04 -8.80 -9.70
N GLY A 72 -14.65 -9.92 -10.05
CA GLY A 72 -15.84 -10.43 -9.37
C GLY A 72 -15.53 -10.97 -7.97
N GLY A 73 -16.51 -10.87 -7.08
CA GLY A 73 -16.40 -11.27 -5.68
C GLY A 73 -16.36 -10.07 -4.75
N VAL A 74 -16.74 -10.30 -3.49
CA VAL A 74 -16.70 -9.26 -2.44
C VAL A 74 -15.35 -9.30 -1.76
N PHE A 75 -14.63 -8.19 -1.82
CA PHE A 75 -13.30 -8.04 -1.24
C PHE A 75 -13.33 -7.25 0.07
N TYR A 76 -12.44 -7.66 0.98
CA TYR A 76 -12.17 -7.01 2.27
C TYR A 76 -10.94 -6.10 2.20
N ALA A 77 -9.89 -6.51 1.49
CA ALA A 77 -8.65 -5.75 1.30
C ALA A 77 -8.06 -6.02 -0.08
N LEU A 78 -7.31 -5.06 -0.61
CA LEU A 78 -6.53 -5.16 -1.84
C LEU A 78 -5.11 -4.69 -1.60
N ALA A 79 -4.17 -5.29 -2.31
CA ALA A 79 -2.80 -4.83 -2.46
C ALA A 79 -2.40 -4.91 -3.93
N ALA A 80 -1.84 -3.83 -4.47
CA ALA A 80 -1.35 -3.77 -5.83
C ALA A 80 0.19 -3.86 -5.83
N GLY A 81 0.72 -4.75 -6.66
CA GLY A 81 2.12 -4.85 -7.03
C GLY A 81 2.39 -4.13 -8.35
N GLU A 82 3.52 -4.39 -9.01
CA GLU A 82 3.84 -3.71 -10.29
C GLU A 82 2.89 -4.12 -11.41
N GLU A 83 2.60 -5.41 -11.56
CA GLU A 83 1.79 -5.96 -12.65
C GLU A 83 0.67 -6.88 -12.17
N HIS A 84 0.45 -6.96 -10.86
CA HIS A 84 -0.54 -7.84 -10.26
C HIS A 84 -1.30 -7.17 -9.12
N VAL A 85 -2.42 -7.77 -8.77
CA VAL A 85 -3.23 -7.35 -7.62
C VAL A 85 -3.62 -8.59 -6.84
N CYS A 86 -3.49 -8.55 -5.54
CA CYS A 86 -3.99 -9.55 -4.63
C CYS A 86 -5.07 -8.99 -3.71
N GLY A 87 -6.15 -9.72 -3.56
CA GLY A 87 -7.26 -9.33 -2.71
C GLY A 87 -7.62 -10.41 -1.69
N ILE A 88 -8.00 -9.97 -0.50
CA ILE A 88 -8.64 -10.82 0.51
C ILE A 88 -10.15 -10.69 0.32
N LYS A 89 -10.80 -11.82 0.04
CA LYS A 89 -12.27 -11.89 -0.08
C LYS A 89 -12.96 -11.78 1.29
N ALA A 90 -14.26 -11.56 1.28
CA ALA A 90 -15.07 -11.50 2.49
C ALA A 90 -14.97 -12.78 3.35
N ASN A 91 -14.78 -13.96 2.72
CA ASN A 91 -14.53 -15.24 3.39
C ASN A 91 -13.09 -15.44 3.86
N ARG A 92 -12.26 -14.39 3.76
CA ARG A 92 -10.84 -14.37 4.15
C ARG A 92 -9.88 -15.16 3.27
N THR A 93 -10.32 -15.76 2.17
CA THR A 93 -9.43 -16.39 1.19
C THR A 93 -8.80 -15.33 0.27
N LEU A 94 -7.65 -15.66 -0.31
CA LEU A 94 -6.99 -14.83 -1.31
C LEU A 94 -7.55 -15.08 -2.71
N ASP A 95 -7.53 -14.03 -3.53
CA ASP A 95 -7.74 -14.08 -4.98
C ASP A 95 -6.80 -13.06 -5.61
N CYS A 96 -5.91 -13.52 -6.49
CA CYS A 96 -4.92 -12.69 -7.15
C CYS A 96 -5.13 -12.74 -8.67
N TRP A 97 -4.75 -11.65 -9.35
CA TRP A 97 -4.80 -11.55 -10.80
C TRP A 97 -3.69 -10.62 -11.32
N THR A 98 -3.26 -10.86 -12.54
CA THR A 98 -2.11 -10.17 -13.16
C THR A 98 -2.37 -9.87 -14.63
N THR A 99 -1.66 -8.91 -15.18
CA THR A 99 -1.56 -8.68 -16.64
C THR A 99 -0.51 -9.58 -17.26
N TYR A 100 0.44 -10.09 -16.48
CA TYR A 100 1.56 -10.91 -16.92
C TYR A 100 1.44 -12.33 -16.38
N ASN A 101 1.48 -13.32 -17.27
CA ASN A 101 1.42 -14.72 -16.89
C ASN A 101 2.83 -15.29 -16.73
N GLY A 102 3.12 -15.95 -15.62
CA GLY A 102 4.32 -16.75 -15.43
C GLY A 102 5.23 -16.36 -14.28
N ASP A 103 4.87 -15.35 -13.47
CA ASP A 103 5.61 -14.96 -12.27
C ASP A 103 5.08 -15.59 -10.97
N GLY A 104 4.00 -16.39 -11.04
CA GLY A 104 3.41 -17.10 -9.90
C GLY A 104 2.69 -16.18 -8.90
N THR A 105 2.56 -14.88 -9.17
CA THR A 105 1.87 -13.94 -8.28
C THR A 105 0.37 -14.16 -8.24
N ASP A 106 -0.22 -14.74 -9.28
CA ASP A 106 -1.63 -15.10 -9.41
C ASP A 106 -2.01 -16.43 -8.74
N SER A 107 -1.05 -17.14 -8.15
CA SER A 107 -1.22 -18.45 -7.52
C SER A 107 -1.01 -18.38 -6.00
N PRO A 108 -1.92 -17.68 -5.26
CA PRO A 108 -1.77 -17.52 -3.82
C PRO A 108 -1.94 -18.85 -3.08
N PRO A 109 -1.27 -19.03 -1.93
CA PRO A 109 -1.46 -20.20 -1.09
C PRO A 109 -2.90 -20.27 -0.54
N THR A 110 -3.37 -21.50 -0.35
CA THR A 110 -4.70 -21.75 0.24
C THR A 110 -4.69 -21.43 1.74
N GLY A 111 -5.79 -20.86 2.26
CA GLY A 111 -5.91 -20.51 3.66
C GLY A 111 -6.80 -19.30 3.89
N THR A 112 -6.79 -18.81 5.12
CA THR A 112 -7.49 -17.59 5.52
C THR A 112 -6.50 -16.53 6.00
N TYR A 113 -6.77 -15.26 5.66
CA TYR A 113 -5.81 -14.19 5.80
C TYR A 113 -6.46 -12.91 6.36
N SER A 114 -5.67 -12.15 7.14
CA SER A 114 -6.09 -10.89 7.77
C SER A 114 -5.54 -9.66 7.07
N ALA A 115 -4.37 -9.76 6.43
CA ALA A 115 -3.75 -8.68 5.67
C ALA A 115 -3.00 -9.24 4.45
N VAL A 116 -2.83 -8.41 3.43
CA VAL A 116 -2.07 -8.71 2.21
C VAL A 116 -1.28 -7.47 1.79
N GLY A 117 -0.09 -7.68 1.26
CA GLY A 117 0.76 -6.67 0.65
C GLY A 117 1.42 -7.25 -0.60
N SER A 118 1.76 -6.41 -1.58
CA SER A 118 2.36 -6.83 -2.85
C SER A 118 3.60 -5.99 -3.15
N GLY A 119 4.66 -6.63 -3.64
CA GLY A 119 5.88 -6.03 -4.17
C GLY A 119 5.90 -6.07 -5.69
N SER A 120 7.09 -6.13 -6.33
CA SER A 120 7.22 -6.18 -7.79
C SER A 120 6.62 -7.48 -8.36
N ALA A 121 7.26 -8.60 -8.14
CA ALA A 121 6.85 -9.91 -8.64
C ALA A 121 6.62 -10.91 -7.48
N PHE A 122 6.07 -10.45 -6.37
CA PHE A 122 5.70 -11.26 -5.22
C PHE A 122 4.61 -10.59 -4.38
N SER A 123 3.93 -11.40 -3.58
CA SER A 123 2.97 -10.95 -2.57
C SER A 123 3.18 -11.69 -1.27
N CYS A 124 2.78 -11.06 -0.17
CA CYS A 124 2.77 -11.68 1.16
C CYS A 124 1.45 -11.42 1.86
N ALA A 125 1.04 -12.35 2.73
CA ALA A 125 -0.17 -12.22 3.52
C ALA A 125 0.04 -12.67 4.97
N ILE A 126 -0.76 -12.13 5.87
CA ILE A 126 -0.79 -12.52 7.28
C ILE A 126 -1.86 -13.59 7.45
N VAL A 127 -1.46 -14.77 7.90
CA VAL A 127 -2.37 -15.89 8.15
C VAL A 127 -3.34 -15.57 9.28
N GLN A 128 -4.62 -15.93 9.09
CA GLN A 128 -5.66 -15.79 10.09
C GLN A 128 -6.12 -17.16 10.59
N GLY A 129 -6.01 -17.38 11.89
CA GLY A 129 -6.47 -18.61 12.54
C GLY A 129 -5.46 -19.75 12.52
N GLY A 130 -5.77 -20.81 13.29
CA GLY A 130 -4.91 -21.98 13.43
C GLY A 130 -3.59 -21.70 14.17
N ASN A 131 -2.65 -22.66 14.07
CA ASN A 131 -1.34 -22.59 14.73
C ASN A 131 -0.40 -21.52 14.14
N ASN A 132 -0.71 -21.01 12.94
CA ASN A 132 0.08 -20.00 12.23
C ASN A 132 -0.55 -18.60 12.27
N ASN A 133 -1.53 -18.37 13.13
CA ASN A 133 -2.21 -17.08 13.25
C ASN A 133 -1.24 -15.92 13.47
N GLY A 134 -1.36 -14.89 12.67
CA GLY A 134 -0.47 -13.71 12.71
C GLY A 134 0.86 -13.87 11.97
N ARG A 135 1.23 -15.07 11.50
CA ARG A 135 2.46 -15.29 10.72
C ARG A 135 2.31 -14.86 9.28
N GLY A 136 3.45 -14.54 8.65
CA GLY A 136 3.49 -14.18 7.24
C GLY A 136 3.72 -15.40 6.34
N THR A 137 3.15 -15.36 5.15
CA THR A 137 3.47 -16.26 4.03
C THR A 137 3.60 -15.46 2.75
N CYS A 138 4.55 -15.81 1.88
CA CYS A 138 4.83 -15.09 0.64
C CYS A 138 4.86 -16.07 -0.54
N TRP A 139 4.59 -15.55 -1.74
CA TRP A 139 4.58 -16.30 -3.00
C TRP A 139 4.94 -15.38 -4.17
N GLY A 140 5.26 -15.96 -5.33
CA GLY A 140 5.68 -15.26 -6.55
C GLY A 140 7.14 -15.51 -6.90
N SER A 141 7.56 -15.16 -8.11
CA SER A 141 8.86 -15.53 -8.68
C SER A 141 10.07 -14.99 -7.89
N GLU A 142 9.95 -13.84 -7.26
CA GLU A 142 11.06 -13.30 -6.44
C GLU A 142 11.27 -14.10 -5.15
N VAL A 143 10.22 -14.73 -4.61
CA VAL A 143 10.32 -15.65 -3.46
C VAL A 143 10.93 -16.98 -3.92
N ASP A 144 10.42 -17.55 -5.01
CA ASP A 144 10.84 -18.86 -5.53
C ASP A 144 12.30 -18.85 -6.00
N ASN A 145 12.75 -17.73 -6.58
CA ASN A 145 14.13 -17.52 -7.01
C ASN A 145 15.07 -17.07 -5.88
N GLY A 146 14.58 -16.96 -4.64
CA GLY A 146 15.39 -16.55 -3.49
C GLY A 146 15.84 -15.08 -3.50
N VAL A 147 15.23 -14.25 -4.35
CA VAL A 147 15.48 -12.79 -4.38
C VAL A 147 14.90 -12.15 -3.14
N PHE A 148 13.76 -12.63 -2.71
CA PHE A 148 13.09 -12.20 -1.47
C PHE A 148 13.06 -13.35 -0.46
N THR A 149 13.62 -13.14 0.71
CA THR A 149 13.54 -14.10 1.83
C THR A 149 12.71 -13.49 2.96
N PHE A 150 11.56 -14.09 3.20
CA PHE A 150 10.75 -13.82 4.38
C PHE A 150 11.10 -14.84 5.46
N PRO A 151 11.07 -14.50 6.76
CA PRO A 151 11.31 -15.49 7.80
C PRO A 151 10.38 -16.68 7.61
N LYS A 152 10.94 -17.87 7.58
CA LYS A 152 10.14 -19.10 7.50
C LYS A 152 9.15 -19.13 8.66
N THR A 153 8.03 -19.80 8.47
CA THR A 153 6.98 -20.02 9.50
C THR A 153 7.48 -20.62 10.81
N SER A 154 8.77 -21.06 10.88
CA SER A 154 9.45 -21.49 12.11
C SER A 154 9.73 -20.37 13.10
N ASP A 155 9.85 -19.11 12.63
CA ASP A 155 10.04 -17.98 13.52
C ASP A 155 8.67 -17.59 14.08
N ALA A 156 8.51 -17.68 15.39
CA ALA A 156 7.25 -17.42 16.10
C ALA A 156 6.76 -15.94 16.00
N GLN A 157 7.32 -15.19 15.03
CA GLN A 157 7.02 -13.77 14.84
C GLN A 157 5.64 -13.57 14.21
N THR A 158 4.84 -12.71 14.81
CA THR A 158 3.51 -12.32 14.31
C THR A 158 3.52 -10.87 13.82
N TYR A 159 2.63 -10.56 12.90
CA TYR A 159 2.52 -9.26 12.24
C TYR A 159 1.09 -8.74 12.26
N THR A 160 0.93 -7.43 12.25
CA THR A 160 -0.37 -6.75 12.22
C THR A 160 -0.63 -6.01 10.91
N GLN A 161 0.44 -5.56 10.24
CA GLN A 161 0.38 -4.88 8.95
C GLN A 161 1.49 -5.38 8.02
N MET A 162 1.20 -5.36 6.73
CA MET A 162 2.14 -5.66 5.65
C MET A 162 2.01 -4.66 4.52
N HIS A 163 3.13 -4.12 4.09
CA HIS A 163 3.23 -3.20 2.96
C HIS A 163 4.40 -3.63 2.09
N GLY A 164 4.18 -3.82 0.80
CA GLY A 164 5.22 -4.14 -0.16
C GLY A 164 5.42 -2.98 -1.13
N ALA A 165 6.67 -2.75 -1.52
CA ALA A 165 7.03 -1.85 -2.59
C ALA A 165 8.35 -2.29 -3.21
N GLY A 166 8.39 -2.41 -4.54
CA GLY A 166 9.56 -2.94 -5.25
C GLY A 166 9.95 -4.33 -4.72
N ILE A 167 11.21 -4.51 -4.39
CA ILE A 167 11.81 -5.77 -3.92
C ILE A 167 11.97 -5.84 -2.39
N ALA A 168 11.22 -5.04 -1.66
CA ALA A 168 11.26 -4.96 -0.20
C ALA A 168 9.86 -5.00 0.40
N PHE A 169 9.80 -5.32 1.68
CA PHE A 169 8.58 -5.38 2.47
C PHE A 169 8.78 -4.69 3.81
N LEU A 170 7.76 -3.93 4.21
CA LEU A 170 7.68 -3.31 5.52
C LEU A 170 6.53 -3.94 6.31
N THR A 171 6.82 -4.41 7.49
CA THR A 171 5.83 -5.05 8.38
C THR A 171 5.77 -4.33 9.72
N LEU A 172 4.60 -4.36 10.34
CA LEU A 172 4.38 -3.86 11.69
C LEU A 172 4.07 -5.04 12.63
N LEU A 173 4.74 -5.06 13.78
CA LEU A 173 4.56 -6.05 14.82
C LEU A 173 3.43 -5.62 15.79
N PRO A 174 2.93 -6.54 16.62
CA PRO A 174 1.89 -6.22 17.61
C PRO A 174 2.30 -5.16 18.65
N ASP A 175 3.60 -5.03 18.94
CA ASP A 175 4.15 -4.01 19.84
C ASP A 175 4.31 -2.63 19.15
N GLY A 176 3.95 -2.53 17.87
CA GLY A 176 4.08 -1.32 17.06
C GLY A 176 5.49 -1.08 16.50
N THR A 177 6.46 -1.97 16.74
CA THR A 177 7.76 -1.86 16.07
C THR A 177 7.65 -2.30 14.61
N ALA A 178 8.42 -1.65 13.72
CA ALA A 178 8.44 -1.98 12.31
C ALA A 178 9.69 -2.80 11.94
N ARG A 179 9.55 -3.66 10.92
CA ARG A 179 10.67 -4.42 10.35
C ARG A 179 10.62 -4.42 8.84
N THR A 180 11.80 -4.44 8.22
CA THR A 180 11.96 -4.54 6.77
C THR A 180 12.49 -5.91 6.39
N TRP A 181 12.05 -6.41 5.25
CA TRP A 181 12.41 -7.70 4.66
C TRP A 181 12.77 -7.53 3.19
N GLY A 182 13.48 -8.50 2.62
CA GLY A 182 13.93 -8.44 1.23
C GLY A 182 15.18 -7.57 1.07
N LYS A 183 15.40 -7.06 -0.12
CA LYS A 183 16.56 -6.21 -0.46
C LYS A 183 16.34 -4.76 0.00
N SER A 184 16.07 -4.57 1.27
CA SER A 184 15.94 -3.23 1.87
C SER A 184 17.30 -2.72 2.32
N LEU A 185 17.62 -1.48 1.92
CA LEU A 185 18.84 -0.79 2.35
C LEU A 185 18.66 -0.06 3.69
N PHE A 186 17.42 0.18 4.10
CA PHE A 186 17.10 1.03 5.25
C PHE A 186 16.15 0.33 6.21
N SER A 187 16.60 0.18 7.45
CA SER A 187 15.76 -0.30 8.55
C SER A 187 15.03 0.86 9.24
N PRO A 188 13.86 0.62 9.82
CA PRO A 188 13.21 1.63 10.66
C PRO A 188 14.09 1.98 11.85
N PRO A 189 14.00 3.22 12.40
CA PRO A 189 14.76 3.61 13.56
C PRO A 189 14.47 2.70 14.76
N ASN A 190 15.53 2.24 15.43
CA ASN A 190 15.43 1.32 16.55
C ASN A 190 14.57 1.88 17.70
N GLY A 191 13.73 1.06 18.27
CA GLY A 191 12.89 1.43 19.42
C GLY A 191 11.70 2.35 19.09
N THR A 192 11.48 2.65 17.81
CA THR A 192 10.34 3.47 17.40
C THR A 192 9.06 2.63 17.30
N VAL A 193 7.99 3.16 17.89
CA VAL A 193 6.65 2.54 17.89
C VAL A 193 5.73 3.33 16.98
N PHE A 194 5.15 2.63 15.98
CA PHE A 194 4.27 3.20 14.98
C PHE A 194 2.82 2.69 15.16
N LYS A 195 1.85 3.53 14.84
CA LYS A 195 0.44 3.15 14.66
C LYS A 195 0.21 2.49 13.31
N THR A 196 0.88 3.02 12.29
CA THR A 196 0.83 2.52 10.92
C THR A 196 2.09 2.94 10.18
N VAL A 197 2.42 2.20 9.13
CA VAL A 197 3.59 2.46 8.28
C VAL A 197 3.17 2.46 6.80
N ALA A 198 3.97 3.11 5.97
CA ALA A 198 3.83 3.11 4.52
C ALA A 198 5.19 2.89 3.85
N ASP A 199 5.23 2.04 2.85
CA ASP A 199 6.40 1.75 2.01
C ASP A 199 6.22 2.39 0.63
N GLY A 200 7.29 2.90 0.05
CA GLY A 200 7.31 3.47 -1.29
C GLY A 200 8.28 2.74 -2.22
N PRO A 201 8.04 2.78 -3.54
CA PRO A 201 8.85 2.04 -4.52
C PRO A 201 10.33 2.44 -4.53
N SER A 202 10.67 3.65 -4.10
CA SER A 202 12.05 4.14 -3.96
C SER A 202 12.69 3.83 -2.61
N GLN A 203 12.13 2.90 -1.81
CA GLN A 203 12.60 2.54 -0.46
C GLN A 203 12.57 3.70 0.57
N ASN A 204 11.89 4.79 0.27
CA ASN A 204 11.53 5.81 1.24
C ASN A 204 10.26 5.40 1.97
N ARG A 205 10.27 5.49 3.28
CA ARG A 205 9.24 4.98 4.17
C ARG A 205 8.83 6.03 5.17
N CYS A 206 7.59 6.00 5.59
CA CYS A 206 7.10 6.81 6.68
C CYS A 206 6.20 5.98 7.60
N GLY A 207 6.13 6.40 8.86
CA GLY A 207 5.18 5.87 9.81
C GLY A 207 4.55 6.97 10.64
N ILE A 208 3.33 6.73 11.09
CA ILE A 208 2.62 7.60 12.02
C ILE A 208 2.91 7.10 13.44
N LEU A 209 3.45 7.98 14.26
CA LEU A 209 3.79 7.73 15.65
C LEU A 209 2.55 7.77 16.58
N SER A 210 2.74 7.40 17.84
CA SER A 210 1.68 7.40 18.87
C SER A 210 1.05 8.77 19.10
N ASP A 211 1.80 9.86 18.91
CA ASP A 211 1.35 11.26 19.01
C ASP A 211 0.74 11.81 17.72
N ASN A 212 0.57 10.98 16.69
CA ASN A 212 0.13 11.29 15.33
C ASN A 212 1.12 12.10 14.49
N SER A 213 2.35 12.35 14.93
CA SER A 213 3.39 12.91 14.07
C SER A 213 3.90 11.89 13.05
N LEU A 214 4.58 12.35 12.00
CA LEU A 214 5.25 11.50 11.02
C LEU A 214 6.73 11.35 11.33
N LEU A 215 7.24 10.14 11.14
CA LEU A 215 8.65 9.86 11.05
C LEU A 215 8.93 9.13 9.73
N CYS A 216 9.82 9.70 8.90
CA CYS A 216 10.21 9.14 7.62
C CYS A 216 11.68 8.73 7.63
N TRP A 217 12.03 7.69 6.87
CA TRP A 217 13.39 7.18 6.72
C TRP A 217 13.60 6.59 5.33
N GLY A 218 14.84 6.50 4.88
CA GLY A 218 15.18 6.03 3.54
C GLY A 218 16.50 6.62 3.08
N PHE A 219 16.60 6.98 1.80
CA PHE A 219 17.80 7.56 1.23
C PHE A 219 18.18 8.88 1.92
N PRO A 220 19.43 9.04 2.35
CA PRO A 220 19.91 10.29 2.96
C PRO A 220 19.71 11.46 2.00
N ASN A 221 19.24 12.60 2.55
CA ASN A 221 18.97 13.83 1.80
C ASN A 221 17.87 13.74 0.72
N ASP A 222 17.13 12.64 0.64
CA ASP A 222 15.92 12.58 -0.20
C ASP A 222 14.82 13.43 0.45
N ALA A 223 14.23 14.35 -0.32
CA ALA A 223 13.16 15.22 0.14
C ALA A 223 11.94 14.44 0.66
N ALA A 224 11.71 13.21 0.17
CA ALA A 224 10.66 12.32 0.66
C ALA A 224 10.88 11.85 2.11
N THR A 225 12.11 11.89 2.63
CA THR A 225 12.41 11.54 4.02
C THR A 225 12.28 12.71 5.00
N ILE A 226 12.02 13.92 4.50
CA ILE A 226 11.81 15.12 5.31
C ILE A 226 10.32 15.25 5.64
N ALA A 227 9.89 14.60 6.71
CA ALA A 227 8.48 14.59 7.12
C ALA A 227 7.95 16.00 7.44
N PRO A 228 6.76 16.38 6.94
CA PRO A 228 6.13 17.64 7.34
C PRO A 228 5.69 17.60 8.81
N SER A 229 5.71 18.74 9.46
CA SER A 229 5.16 18.86 10.82
C SER A 229 3.64 18.83 10.83
N GLY A 230 3.06 18.28 11.88
CA GLY A 230 1.61 18.23 12.08
C GLY A 230 1.13 16.93 12.70
N SER A 231 -0.20 16.76 12.71
CA SER A 231 -0.88 15.58 13.23
C SER A 231 -1.63 14.88 12.11
N PHE A 232 -1.36 13.60 11.91
CA PHE A 232 -1.76 12.82 10.76
C PHE A 232 -2.54 11.56 11.14
N LYS A 233 -3.42 11.11 10.24
CA LYS A 233 -4.25 9.91 10.40
C LYS A 233 -4.09 8.90 9.26
N ALA A 234 -3.42 9.27 8.16
CA ALA A 234 -3.05 8.35 7.08
C ALA A 234 -1.82 8.88 6.34
N VAL A 235 -1.00 7.99 5.79
CA VAL A 235 0.20 8.30 5.00
C VAL A 235 0.38 7.31 3.87
N ALA A 236 0.87 7.78 2.73
CA ALA A 236 1.27 6.96 1.59
C ALA A 236 2.59 7.49 1.01
N MET A 237 3.44 6.59 0.53
CA MET A 237 4.72 6.91 -0.09
C MET A 237 4.71 6.53 -1.56
N GLY A 238 5.10 7.47 -2.40
CA GLY A 238 5.36 7.27 -3.82
C GLY A 238 6.87 7.24 -4.13
N ALA A 239 7.22 7.27 -5.41
CA ALA A 239 8.62 7.34 -5.84
C ALA A 239 9.19 8.75 -5.62
N GLY A 240 9.99 8.91 -4.56
CA GLY A 240 10.63 10.18 -4.20
C GLY A 240 9.69 11.23 -3.58
N PHE A 241 8.47 10.86 -3.19
CA PHE A 241 7.52 11.77 -2.53
C PHE A 241 6.62 11.05 -1.54
N GLY A 242 5.96 11.80 -0.68
CA GLY A 242 4.96 11.29 0.23
C GLY A 242 3.74 12.20 0.29
N CYS A 243 2.59 11.63 0.64
CA CYS A 243 1.36 12.37 0.94
C CYS A 243 0.72 11.84 2.21
N ALA A 244 0.18 12.73 3.04
CA ALA A 244 -0.48 12.34 4.28
C ALA A 244 -1.78 13.12 4.52
N VAL A 245 -2.75 12.44 5.11
CA VAL A 245 -4.02 13.02 5.53
C VAL A 245 -3.87 13.52 6.96
N LYS A 246 -4.04 14.81 7.18
CA LYS A 246 -4.07 15.42 8.51
C LYS A 246 -5.31 15.00 9.30
N THR A 247 -5.27 15.11 10.61
CA THR A 247 -6.41 14.80 11.48
C THR A 247 -7.66 15.63 11.16
N ASN A 248 -7.50 16.83 10.60
CA ASN A 248 -8.60 17.67 10.13
C ASN A 248 -9.15 17.27 8.74
N GLY A 249 -8.58 16.25 8.10
CA GLY A 249 -9.01 15.76 6.78
C GLY A 249 -8.35 16.44 5.57
N SER A 250 -7.51 17.43 5.75
CA SER A 250 -6.73 18.01 4.64
C SER A 250 -5.53 17.12 4.29
N ILE A 251 -5.04 17.22 3.05
CA ILE A 251 -3.83 16.52 2.60
C ILE A 251 -2.66 17.49 2.51
N VAL A 252 -1.48 17.00 2.88
CA VAL A 252 -0.18 17.60 2.58
C VAL A 252 0.68 16.59 1.86
N CYS A 253 1.37 17.01 0.82
CA CYS A 253 2.37 16.22 0.10
C CYS A 253 3.74 16.90 0.19
N TRP A 254 4.81 16.11 0.06
CA TRP A 254 6.20 16.58 0.11
C TRP A 254 7.10 15.69 -0.75
N GLY A 255 8.32 16.17 -1.05
CA GLY A 255 9.30 15.48 -1.88
C GLY A 255 9.26 15.96 -3.32
N THR A 256 9.60 15.08 -4.26
CA THR A 256 9.64 15.35 -5.71
C THR A 256 8.27 15.76 -6.23
N ASN A 257 8.23 16.81 -7.10
CA ASN A 257 6.99 17.37 -7.64
C ASN A 257 7.10 17.76 -9.13
N ASP A 258 7.83 16.98 -9.91
CA ASP A 258 8.14 17.29 -11.33
C ASP A 258 6.91 17.18 -12.25
N VAL A 259 5.93 16.37 -11.86
CA VAL A 259 4.68 16.13 -12.62
C VAL A 259 3.43 16.48 -11.81
N GLY A 260 3.58 17.25 -10.72
CA GLY A 260 2.45 17.66 -9.87
C GLY A 260 2.00 16.61 -8.85
N GLN A 261 2.83 15.59 -8.57
CA GLN A 261 2.52 14.50 -7.64
C GLN A 261 2.59 14.93 -6.16
N ALA A 262 3.32 15.98 -5.83
CA ALA A 262 3.41 16.53 -4.47
C ALA A 262 3.01 18.01 -4.41
N PRO A 263 1.75 18.36 -4.74
CA PRO A 263 1.29 19.75 -4.68
C PRO A 263 1.25 20.23 -3.23
N ALA A 264 1.50 21.52 -3.01
CA ALA A 264 1.48 22.12 -1.67
C ALA A 264 0.11 21.99 -0.97
N THR A 265 -0.97 21.93 -1.74
CA THR A 265 -2.35 21.76 -1.24
C THR A 265 -3.18 20.89 -2.17
N VAL A 266 -4.00 20.02 -1.60
CA VAL A 266 -5.03 19.26 -2.32
C VAL A 266 -6.39 19.66 -1.76
N SER A 267 -7.27 20.18 -2.62
CA SER A 267 -8.61 20.61 -2.21
C SER A 267 -9.51 19.42 -1.93
N GLY A 268 -10.29 19.47 -0.86
CA GLY A 268 -11.23 18.44 -0.43
C GLY A 268 -11.01 18.03 1.02
N THR A 269 -11.91 17.18 1.53
CA THR A 269 -11.81 16.55 2.85
C THR A 269 -11.68 15.06 2.67
N PHE A 270 -10.66 14.47 3.27
CA PHE A 270 -10.25 13.09 3.02
C PHE A 270 -10.41 12.23 4.27
N GLN A 271 -10.69 10.95 4.03
CA GLN A 271 -10.80 9.94 5.08
C GLN A 271 -9.41 9.64 5.67
N GLY A 272 -9.40 9.15 6.91
CA GLY A 272 -8.23 8.51 7.53
C GLY A 272 -8.44 7.02 7.67
N TYR A 273 -7.44 6.32 8.18
CA TYR A 273 -7.61 4.91 8.57
C TYR A 273 -8.65 4.79 9.68
N TRP A 274 -9.45 3.73 9.63
CA TRP A 274 -10.37 3.28 10.67
C TRP A 274 -9.94 1.91 11.17
#